data_e4c02adc066ac2a5a1fee6dcb675b7cf
#
_entry.id   e4c02adc066ac2a5a1fee6dcb675b7cf
#
_cell.length_a   1.000
_cell.length_b   1.000
_cell.length_c   1.000
_cell.angle_alpha   90.00
_cell.angle_beta   90.00
_cell.angle_gamma   90.00
#
_symmetry.space_group_name_H-M   'P 1'
#
loop_
_entity.id
_entity.type
_entity.pdbx_description
1 polymer ?
#
loop_
_entity_poly.entity_id
_entity_poly.type
_entity_poly.pdbx_seq_one_letter_code
_entity_poly.pdbx_strand_id
1 'polypeptide(L)'
;MKMSNVALALSGVVFGGVLLSSHASAAEGRLVVYCSAQNTMCEQETMAFEKKYGIKTSFIRGGTGTILAKIDAEKANPQGDVWYGGTLDPHSKAGEMGLLE
;
A
#
# COMPACT_ATOMS: atom_id res chain seq x y z
N MET A 1 48.52 -19.85 -4.84
CA MET A 1 48.23 -19.07 -5.77
C MET A 1 46.98 -19.12 -6.43
N LYS A 2 46.69 -20.04 -6.91
CA LYS A 2 45.55 -20.21 -7.63
C LYS A 2 44.32 -19.97 -6.89
N MET A 3 44.28 -20.35 -5.76
CA MET A 3 43.09 -20.29 -5.05
C MET A 3 42.56 -18.94 -5.03
N SER A 4 43.34 -18.03 -4.97
CA SER A 4 42.83 -16.71 -4.88
C SER A 4 41.83 -16.47 -5.91
N ASN A 5 42.06 -16.92 -6.99
CA ASN A 5 41.20 -16.63 -8.06
C ASN A 5 39.89 -17.10 -7.74
N VAL A 6 39.84 -18.11 -7.19
CA VAL A 6 38.64 -18.70 -6.87
C VAL A 6 37.85 -17.75 -6.05
N ALA A 7 38.44 -17.29 -5.09
CA ALA A 7 37.72 -16.46 -4.22
C ALA A 7 36.99 -15.39 -4.94
N LEU A 8 37.61 -14.88 -5.87
CA LEU A 8 37.00 -13.87 -6.56
C LEU A 8 35.74 -14.26 -7.13
N ALA A 9 35.76 -15.28 -7.69
CA ALA A 9 34.62 -15.73 -8.39
C ALA A 9 33.50 -15.73 -7.44
N LEU A 10 33.68 -16.14 -6.31
CA LEU A 10 32.70 -16.25 -5.37
C LEU A 10 32.02 -15.00 -5.15
N SER A 11 32.77 -14.08 -4.86
CA SER A 11 32.18 -12.87 -4.51
C SER A 11 31.21 -12.40 -5.53
N GLY A 12 31.55 -12.50 -6.66
CA GLY A 12 30.69 -11.97 -7.68
C GLY A 12 29.34 -12.56 -7.59
N VAL A 13 29.30 -13.73 -7.44
CA VAL A 13 28.09 -14.43 -7.41
C VAL A 13 27.18 -13.93 -6.38
N VAL A 14 27.65 -13.77 -5.29
CA VAL A 14 26.88 -13.38 -4.21
C VAL A 14 26.07 -12.15 -4.43
N PHE A 15 26.60 -11.18 -4.97
CA PHE A 15 25.86 -10.02 -5.18
C PHE A 15 24.63 -10.13 -5.93
N GLY A 16 24.68 -10.71 -6.99
CA GLY A 16 23.53 -10.80 -7.84
C GLY A 16 22.34 -11.24 -7.05
N GLY A 17 22.53 -12.22 -6.27
CA GLY A 17 21.42 -12.78 -5.57
C GLY A 17 20.80 -11.82 -4.58
N VAL A 18 21.59 -11.12 -3.97
CA VAL A 18 21.12 -10.22 -2.97
C VAL A 18 20.20 -9.15 -3.51
N LEU A 19 20.53 -8.59 -4.56
CA LEU A 19 19.72 -7.56 -5.12
C LEU A 19 18.33 -7.98 -5.41
N LEU A 20 18.18 -9.12 -5.93
CA LEU A 20 16.87 -9.58 -6.26
C LEU A 20 15.99 -9.67 -5.05
N SER A 21 16.53 -10.02 -3.97
CA SER A 21 15.75 -10.16 -2.78
C SER A 21 15.08 -8.89 -2.37
N SER A 22 15.72 -7.82 -2.56
CA SER A 22 15.16 -6.57 -2.13
C SER A 22 13.88 -6.26 -2.84
N HIS A 23 13.79 -6.58 -4.07
CA HIS A 23 12.60 -6.30 -4.80
C HIS A 23 11.43 -7.09 -4.29
N ALA A 24 11.64 -8.30 -3.97
CA ALA A 24 10.58 -9.14 -3.50
C ALA A 24 9.99 -8.54 -2.24
N SER A 25 10.82 -8.02 -1.42
CA SER A 25 10.38 -7.47 -0.19
C SER A 25 9.49 -6.27 -0.41
N ALA A 26 9.82 -5.45 -1.31
CA ALA A 26 9.05 -4.27 -1.58
C ALA A 26 7.66 -4.61 -2.08
N ALA A 27 7.56 -5.70 -2.76
CA ALA A 27 6.27 -6.07 -3.31
C ALA A 27 5.30 -6.55 -2.27
N GLU A 28 5.79 -6.84 -1.10
CA GLU A 28 4.92 -7.33 -0.08
C GLU A 28 4.32 -6.25 0.80
N GLY A 29 4.34 -5.08 0.39
CA GLY A 29 3.86 -4.00 1.19
C GLY A 29 2.49 -4.18 1.80
N ARG A 30 1.95 -3.16 2.37
CA ARG A 30 0.65 -3.16 2.99
C ARG A 30 -0.25 -2.22 2.26
N LEU A 31 -1.55 -2.44 2.36
CA LEU A 31 -2.52 -1.55 1.77
C LEU A 31 -3.42 -1.03 2.88
N VAL A 32 -3.58 0.27 2.96
CA VAL A 32 -4.46 0.89 3.95
C VAL A 32 -5.65 1.49 3.19
N VAL A 33 -6.84 1.03 3.53
CA VAL A 33 -8.06 1.44 2.85
C VAL A 33 -8.89 2.33 3.75
N TYR A 34 -9.29 3.48 3.25
CA TYR A 34 -10.29 4.30 3.94
C TYR A 34 -11.62 3.88 3.33
N CYS A 35 -12.50 3.37 4.17
CA CYS A 35 -13.75 2.80 3.68
C CYS A 35 -14.95 3.56 4.22
N SER A 36 -15.71 4.15 3.33
CA SER A 36 -16.93 4.88 3.71
C SER A 36 -18.19 4.09 3.40
N ALA A 37 -18.07 2.80 3.14
CA ALA A 37 -19.20 1.93 2.97
C ALA A 37 -19.60 1.36 4.34
N GLN A 38 -20.53 0.43 4.36
CA GLN A 38 -20.92 -0.21 5.60
C GLN A 38 -19.81 -1.11 6.10
N ASN A 39 -19.68 -1.24 7.40
CA ASN A 39 -18.58 -1.99 7.99
C ASN A 39 -18.43 -3.41 7.46
N THR A 40 -19.53 -4.10 7.28
CA THR A 40 -19.46 -5.48 6.76
C THR A 40 -18.88 -5.51 5.36
N MET A 41 -19.18 -4.52 4.54
CA MET A 41 -18.61 -4.46 3.20
C MET A 41 -17.13 -4.17 3.27
N CYS A 42 -16.74 -3.26 4.16
CA CYS A 42 -15.33 -2.94 4.33
C CYS A 42 -14.55 -4.21 4.70
N GLU A 43 -15.08 -5.00 5.61
CA GLU A 43 -14.44 -6.22 6.02
C GLU A 43 -14.34 -7.23 4.89
N GLN A 44 -15.44 -7.49 4.23
CA GLN A 44 -15.48 -8.48 3.18
C GLN A 44 -14.56 -8.14 2.02
N GLU A 45 -14.56 -6.90 1.62
CA GLU A 45 -13.75 -6.51 0.47
C GLU A 45 -12.25 -6.49 0.78
N THR A 46 -11.87 -6.02 1.95
CA THR A 46 -10.46 -6.03 2.29
C THR A 46 -9.95 -7.46 2.48
N MET A 47 -10.77 -8.34 3.05
CA MET A 47 -10.39 -9.73 3.22
C MET A 47 -10.26 -10.43 1.88
N ALA A 48 -11.18 -10.14 0.96
CA ALA A 48 -11.15 -10.75 -0.35
C ALA A 48 -9.91 -10.29 -1.13
N PHE A 49 -9.56 -9.03 -1.01
CA PHE A 49 -8.40 -8.49 -1.68
C PHE A 49 -7.12 -9.13 -1.13
N GLU A 50 -7.01 -9.20 0.19
CA GLU A 50 -5.84 -9.79 0.82
C GLU A 50 -5.71 -11.25 0.42
N LYS A 51 -6.81 -11.98 0.38
CA LYS A 51 -6.78 -13.38 0.01
C LYS A 51 -6.35 -13.58 -1.43
N LYS A 52 -6.82 -12.70 -2.31
CA LYS A 52 -6.53 -12.85 -3.72
C LYS A 52 -5.11 -12.46 -4.10
N TYR A 53 -4.62 -11.39 -3.50
CA TYR A 53 -3.33 -10.83 -3.89
C TYR A 53 -2.19 -11.04 -2.90
N GLY A 54 -2.50 -11.54 -1.72
CA GLY A 54 -1.46 -11.77 -0.72
C GLY A 54 -0.87 -10.51 -0.11
N ILE A 55 -1.56 -9.37 -0.29
CA ILE A 55 -1.08 -8.11 0.25
C ILE A 55 -1.83 -7.83 1.54
N LYS A 56 -1.11 -7.59 2.62
CA LYS A 56 -1.74 -7.34 3.89
C LYS A 56 -2.57 -6.08 3.80
N THR A 57 -3.86 -6.20 4.06
CA THR A 57 -4.79 -5.10 3.85
C THR A 57 -5.54 -4.78 5.13
N SER A 58 -5.61 -3.51 5.48
CA SER A 58 -6.37 -3.08 6.63
C SER A 58 -7.29 -1.95 6.20
N PHE A 59 -8.32 -1.68 6.98
CA PHE A 59 -9.19 -0.56 6.66
C PHE A 59 -9.53 0.27 7.89
N ILE A 60 -9.85 1.52 7.63
CA ILE A 60 -10.36 2.43 8.64
C ILE A 60 -11.69 2.88 8.10
N ARG A 61 -12.72 2.65 8.86
CA ARG A 61 -14.07 3.00 8.43
C ARG A 61 -14.45 4.39 8.92
N GLY A 62 -15.04 5.18 8.08
CA GLY A 62 -15.58 6.48 8.46
C GLY A 62 -16.53 7.01 7.40
N GLY A 63 -17.44 7.88 7.78
CA GLY A 63 -18.34 8.49 6.82
C GLY A 63 -17.55 9.32 5.82
N THR A 64 -18.16 9.64 4.68
CA THR A 64 -17.44 10.29 3.60
C THR A 64 -16.87 11.64 4.00
N GLY A 65 -17.64 12.44 4.74
CA GLY A 65 -17.14 13.74 5.18
C GLY A 65 -16.02 13.62 6.19
N THR A 66 -16.11 12.63 7.07
CA THR A 66 -15.08 12.40 8.08
C THR A 66 -13.77 11.96 7.43
N ILE A 67 -13.87 11.10 6.44
CA ILE A 67 -12.68 10.63 5.75
C ILE A 67 -12.07 11.77 4.93
N LEU A 68 -12.88 12.60 4.32
CA LEU A 68 -12.36 13.76 3.60
C LEU A 68 -11.52 14.62 4.54
N ALA A 69 -12.04 14.91 5.73
CA ALA A 69 -11.31 15.71 6.70
C ALA A 69 -10.01 15.03 7.12
N LYS A 70 -10.04 13.72 7.25
CA LYS A 70 -8.86 12.96 7.63
C LYS A 70 -7.79 13.04 6.55
N ILE A 71 -8.18 12.84 5.31
CA ILE A 71 -7.25 12.90 4.18
C ILE A 71 -6.64 14.29 4.08
N ASP A 72 -7.44 15.33 4.27
CA ASP A 72 -6.96 16.68 4.20
C ASP A 72 -5.96 16.95 5.33
N ALA A 73 -6.25 16.46 6.52
CA ALA A 73 -5.35 16.64 7.65
C ALA A 73 -4.02 15.91 7.44
N GLU A 74 -4.04 14.85 6.67
CA GLU A 74 -2.84 14.03 6.41
C GLU A 74 -2.11 14.41 5.13
N LYS A 75 -2.51 15.48 4.47
CA LYS A 75 -1.97 15.78 3.14
C LYS A 75 -0.46 15.92 3.07
N ALA A 76 0.16 16.33 4.15
CA ALA A 76 1.62 16.46 4.18
C ALA A 76 2.30 15.10 4.37
N ASN A 77 1.55 14.12 4.85
CA ASN A 77 2.10 12.78 5.07
C ASN A 77 0.95 11.78 4.94
N PRO A 78 0.50 11.49 3.71
CA PRO A 78 -0.65 10.62 3.48
C PRO A 78 -0.48 9.23 4.08
N GLN A 79 -1.54 8.74 4.69
CA GLN A 79 -1.51 7.44 5.35
C GLN A 79 -2.36 6.39 4.65
N GLY A 80 -3.34 6.82 3.86
CA GLY A 80 -4.23 5.89 3.18
C GLY A 80 -3.85 5.71 1.73
N ASP A 81 -4.08 4.55 1.22
CA ASP A 81 -3.76 4.23 -0.18
C ASP A 81 -4.98 4.29 -1.08
N VAL A 82 -6.12 3.90 -0.55
CA VAL A 82 -7.35 3.84 -1.33
C VAL A 82 -8.50 4.35 -0.48
N TRP A 83 -9.40 5.08 -1.07
CA TRP A 83 -10.61 5.51 -0.40
C TRP A 83 -11.80 5.14 -1.27
N TYR A 84 -12.75 4.40 -0.71
CA TYR A 84 -13.92 4.02 -1.50
C TYR A 84 -15.21 4.04 -0.67
N GLY A 85 -16.32 4.08 -1.38
CA GLY A 85 -17.64 4.03 -0.75
C GLY A 85 -18.15 5.41 -0.36
N GLY A 86 -19.39 5.43 0.04
CA GLY A 86 -20.03 6.66 0.50
C GLY A 86 -20.62 7.48 -0.64
N THR A 87 -20.69 8.78 -0.43
CA THR A 87 -21.34 9.67 -1.38
C THR A 87 -20.32 10.38 -2.25
N LEU A 88 -20.76 10.81 -3.41
CA LEU A 88 -19.88 11.39 -4.41
C LEU A 88 -19.31 12.75 -4.01
N ASP A 89 -20.10 13.60 -3.39
CA ASP A 89 -19.68 14.97 -3.12
C ASP A 89 -18.33 15.10 -2.41
N PRO A 90 -18.07 14.42 -1.30
CA PRO A 90 -16.76 14.53 -0.67
C PRO A 90 -15.63 13.99 -1.52
N HIS A 91 -15.90 12.99 -2.36
CA HIS A 91 -14.88 12.47 -3.26
C HIS A 91 -14.52 13.53 -4.31
N SER A 92 -15.53 14.19 -4.86
CA SER A 92 -15.29 15.24 -5.82
C SER A 92 -14.53 16.39 -5.19
N LYS A 93 -14.89 16.72 -3.97
CA LYS A 93 -14.24 17.81 -3.26
C LYS A 93 -12.76 17.47 -3.02
N ALA A 94 -12.46 16.25 -2.65
CA ALA A 94 -11.09 15.82 -2.46
C ALA A 94 -10.29 15.97 -3.75
N GLY A 95 -10.90 15.63 -4.87
CA GLY A 95 -10.26 15.79 -6.17
C GLY A 95 -9.95 17.26 -6.47
N GLU A 96 -10.92 18.14 -6.19
CA GLU A 96 -10.74 19.57 -6.41
C GLU A 96 -9.64 20.14 -5.53
N MET A 97 -9.50 19.60 -4.34
CA MET A 97 -8.48 20.05 -3.40
C MET A 97 -7.10 19.47 -3.69
N GLY A 98 -7.00 18.62 -4.70
CA GLY A 98 -5.71 18.01 -5.05
C GLY A 98 -5.24 16.94 -4.06
N LEU A 99 -6.17 16.32 -3.36
CA LEU A 99 -5.83 15.32 -2.35
C LEU A 99 -5.74 13.89 -2.89
N LEU A 100 -6.16 13.70 -4.14
CA LEU A 100 -6.19 12.37 -4.76
C LEU A 100 -5.25 12.32 -5.95
N GLU A 101 -4.77 11.13 -6.26
CA GLU A 101 -3.91 10.93 -7.42
C GLU A 101 -4.66 10.29 -8.57
#